data_217e6b816a4b306ebb3d422b42b882de
#
_entry.id   217e6b816a4b306ebb3d422b42b882de
#
_cell.length_a   1.000
_cell.length_b   1.000
_cell.length_c   1.000
_cell.angle_alpha   90.00
_cell.angle_beta   90.00
_cell.angle_gamma   90.00
#
_symmetry.space_group_name_H-M   'P 1'
#
loop_
_entity.id
_entity.type
_entity.pdbx_description
1 polymer ?
#
loop_
_entity_poly.entity_id
_entity_poly.type
_entity_poly.pdbx_seq_one_letter_code
_entity_poly.pdbx_strand_id
1 'polypeptide(L)'
;MQPANHIATPYDMCSRTLSTELGSLSCLKVWRCGTVGLLLFASLAMHAQDSLLMRDYVFVKDADAWLTSRNAAALSRFASHNISNAQLLFTREKGGFTDFSGSSDAITANAEVESFYRLGSRAVGYGLMSYENFSGKAMGGSVFIDTSRQPFDLEEDSLTNLGRKHRDTYHLTSGVGIDVWRGLSIGARLDYKAANYAKYKDLRHKNKLMDMTLTTGVFWPIAGVVDVGAYYYYRRTTESVKFNLYGREDKTYVTFINYGPFIGETEQFANSGFTDKLRELPMVNNHNGIGLQLGLHLGRNLTFTNEGTLAYREGYYGRRSEFTTSYSFHHSHTYDYHGRLSYHAKASLHHIDMSIGAENLVNHFESFREKRNESGASYYEYYDPVKTANKLWVEGRVAYTAYLDIRGELPTWVLSASCQWMHRKQTAYDYPYYRRQRLNNQEWGLSATRHLLLRKGILSLSFSGAFLDGSGAPFEDLTFVTPSDKQHPSPTMDTWLYREHQWLTSPQYTIGGSARYTFRFPATRMATYMGASVRHHKTNAPNAYSNGRDHTQVTLFLGCTF
;
A
#
# COMPACT_ATOMS: atom_id res chain seq x y z
N MET A 1 26.91 56.05 36.23
CA MET A 1 27.34 54.84 36.96
C MET A 1 27.16 53.65 36.01
N GLN A 2 28.18 52.84 35.88
CA GLN A 2 28.49 51.89 34.83
C GLN A 2 27.41 50.87 34.42
N PRO A 3 27.40 50.40 33.15
CA PRO A 3 26.55 49.33 32.70
C PRO A 3 27.17 47.95 32.99
N ALA A 4 26.34 46.99 33.35
CA ALA A 4 26.73 45.59 33.56
C ALA A 4 26.72 44.84 32.25
N ASN A 5 27.85 44.22 31.93
CA ASN A 5 28.07 43.28 30.84
C ASN A 5 27.20 42.00 31.00
N HIS A 6 26.38 41.69 30.03
CA HIS A 6 25.82 40.36 29.85
C HIS A 6 26.77 39.49 29.00
N ILE A 7 27.40 38.55 29.64
CA ILE A 7 28.18 37.47 29.00
C ILE A 7 27.17 36.51 28.38
N ALA A 8 27.20 36.36 27.07
CA ALA A 8 26.43 35.36 26.32
C ALA A 8 27.00 33.97 26.62
N THR A 9 26.17 33.06 27.01
CA THR A 9 26.53 31.66 27.24
C THR A 9 26.70 30.91 25.94
N PRO A 10 27.58 29.86 25.85
CA PRO A 10 27.96 29.19 24.59
C PRO A 10 26.89 28.29 23.96
N TYR A 11 25.65 28.34 24.42
CA TYR A 11 24.58 27.43 23.97
C TYR A 11 23.82 27.90 22.72
N ASP A 12 23.90 29.18 22.35
CA ASP A 12 23.10 29.74 21.25
C ASP A 12 23.78 29.65 19.86
N MET A 13 25.04 29.25 19.79
CA MET A 13 25.73 29.11 18.50
C MET A 13 25.68 27.70 17.89
N CYS A 14 25.25 26.69 18.66
CA CYS A 14 25.23 25.29 18.17
C CYS A 14 23.91 24.89 17.47
N SER A 15 22.84 25.69 17.61
CA SER A 15 21.53 25.33 17.03
C SER A 15 21.32 25.80 15.57
N ARG A 16 22.13 26.74 15.07
CA ARG A 16 21.99 27.24 13.70
C ARG A 16 22.87 26.53 12.66
N THR A 17 23.95 25.88 13.07
CA THR A 17 24.85 25.15 12.17
C THR A 17 24.46 23.67 12.00
N LEU A 18 23.71 23.09 12.93
CA LEU A 18 23.26 21.67 12.84
C LEU A 18 22.07 21.44 11.88
N SER A 19 21.27 22.47 11.60
CA SER A 19 20.11 22.32 10.70
C SER A 19 20.47 22.38 9.22
N THR A 20 21.60 22.98 8.84
CA THR A 20 22.09 23.04 7.46
C THR A 20 22.95 21.84 7.08
N GLU A 21 23.66 21.25 8.03
CA GLU A 21 24.49 20.05 7.74
C GLU A 21 23.69 18.75 7.71
N LEU A 22 22.59 18.62 8.47
CA LEU A 22 21.73 17.44 8.43
C LEU A 22 20.92 17.33 7.13
N GLY A 23 20.61 18.43 6.47
CA GLY A 23 19.96 18.44 5.15
C GLY A 23 20.88 17.98 4.02
N SER A 24 22.18 18.29 4.08
CA SER A 24 23.17 17.90 3.07
C SER A 24 23.68 16.47 3.26
N LEU A 25 23.75 15.97 4.50
CA LEU A 25 24.18 14.61 4.79
C LEU A 25 23.13 13.54 4.46
N SER A 26 21.83 13.87 4.52
CA SER A 26 20.77 12.94 4.11
C SER A 26 20.74 12.75 2.59
N CYS A 27 20.92 13.81 1.80
CA CYS A 27 20.98 13.72 0.35
C CYS A 27 22.21 12.97 -0.16
N LEU A 28 23.38 13.17 0.45
CA LEU A 28 24.63 12.46 0.08
C LEU A 28 24.63 10.98 0.50
N LYS A 29 23.95 10.61 1.61
CA LYS A 29 23.81 9.21 2.01
C LYS A 29 22.85 8.45 1.10
N VAL A 30 21.75 9.06 0.66
CA VAL A 30 20.82 8.47 -0.30
C VAL A 30 21.48 8.25 -1.65
N TRP A 31 22.28 9.20 -2.12
CA TRP A 31 23.07 9.05 -3.36
C TRP A 31 24.11 7.92 -3.27
N ARG A 32 24.78 7.76 -2.13
CA ARG A 32 25.76 6.68 -1.94
C ARG A 32 25.13 5.29 -1.81
N CYS A 33 23.96 5.16 -1.19
CA CYS A 33 23.25 3.87 -1.15
C CYS A 33 22.66 3.51 -2.54
N GLY A 34 22.11 4.47 -3.28
CA GLY A 34 21.60 4.24 -4.63
C GLY A 34 22.69 3.86 -5.63
N THR A 35 23.85 4.51 -5.57
CA THR A 35 24.98 4.20 -6.46
C THR A 35 25.67 2.87 -6.12
N VAL A 36 25.78 2.50 -4.85
CA VAL A 36 26.33 1.19 -4.43
C VAL A 36 25.39 0.06 -4.81
N GLY A 37 24.06 0.23 -4.68
CA GLY A 37 23.05 -0.73 -5.13
C GLY A 37 23.12 -0.93 -6.66
N LEU A 38 23.18 0.12 -7.44
CA LEU A 38 23.33 0.06 -8.90
C LEU A 38 24.64 -0.60 -9.36
N LEU A 39 25.75 -0.36 -8.66
CA LEU A 39 27.06 -0.95 -8.98
C LEU A 39 27.16 -2.44 -8.61
N LEU A 40 26.51 -2.87 -7.53
CA LEU A 40 26.49 -4.29 -7.15
C LEU A 40 25.64 -5.14 -8.12
N PHE A 41 24.55 -4.60 -8.68
CA PHE A 41 23.75 -5.29 -9.68
C PHE A 41 24.36 -5.25 -11.10
N ALA A 42 25.13 -4.23 -11.45
CA ALA A 42 25.83 -4.17 -12.71
C ALA A 42 26.86 -5.32 -12.88
N SER A 43 27.43 -5.82 -11.79
CA SER A 43 28.39 -6.95 -11.83
C SER A 43 27.74 -8.33 -12.08
N LEU A 44 26.42 -8.49 -11.86
CA LEU A 44 25.69 -9.74 -12.13
C LEU A 44 25.17 -9.85 -13.57
N ALA A 45 25.21 -8.76 -14.37
CA ALA A 45 24.65 -8.68 -15.70
C ALA A 45 25.55 -9.29 -16.83
N MET A 46 26.65 -9.95 -16.51
CA MET A 46 27.69 -10.31 -17.48
C MET A 46 27.37 -11.49 -18.42
N HIS A 47 26.19 -12.10 -18.39
CA HIS A 47 25.90 -13.31 -19.16
C HIS A 47 24.67 -13.28 -20.08
N ALA A 48 24.10 -12.12 -20.39
CA ALA A 48 22.94 -12.04 -21.30
C ALA A 48 23.39 -11.87 -22.76
N GLN A 49 23.29 -12.93 -23.52
CA GLN A 49 23.35 -12.92 -24.98
C GLN A 49 21.93 -12.72 -25.51
N ASP A 50 21.60 -11.62 -26.10
CA ASP A 50 20.56 -11.36 -27.10
C ASP A 50 20.02 -9.94 -27.00
N SER A 51 19.38 -9.43 -28.05
CA SER A 51 18.99 -8.03 -28.19
C SER A 51 17.97 -7.60 -27.10
N LEU A 52 18.45 -7.19 -25.94
CA LEU A 52 17.67 -6.71 -24.78
C LEU A 52 16.67 -5.59 -25.13
N LEU A 53 16.84 -4.90 -26.27
CA LEU A 53 15.86 -3.92 -26.76
C LEU A 53 14.52 -4.57 -27.14
N MET A 54 14.51 -5.85 -27.52
CA MET A 54 13.29 -6.57 -27.89
C MET A 54 12.66 -7.30 -26.68
N ARG A 55 12.98 -6.90 -25.48
CA ARG A 55 12.44 -7.46 -24.25
C ARG A 55 11.73 -6.37 -23.45
N ASP A 56 10.46 -6.55 -23.17
CA ASP A 56 9.72 -5.71 -22.24
C ASP A 56 9.54 -6.45 -20.92
N TYR A 57 10.07 -5.86 -19.84
CA TYR A 57 10.02 -6.45 -18.50
C TYR A 57 8.59 -6.71 -18.03
N VAL A 58 7.67 -5.78 -18.30
CA VAL A 58 6.27 -5.89 -17.90
C VAL A 58 5.59 -7.03 -18.63
N PHE A 59 5.84 -7.16 -19.94
CA PHE A 59 5.31 -8.27 -20.74
C PHE A 59 5.83 -9.62 -20.24
N VAL A 60 7.15 -9.75 -20.00
CA VAL A 60 7.74 -11.01 -19.51
C VAL A 60 7.14 -11.43 -18.16
N LYS A 61 6.95 -10.48 -17.26
CA LYS A 61 6.35 -10.73 -15.94
C LYS A 61 4.88 -11.12 -16.04
N ASP A 62 4.12 -10.51 -16.97
CA ASP A 62 2.68 -10.75 -17.11
C ASP A 62 2.35 -11.96 -18.01
N ALA A 63 3.28 -12.41 -18.82
CA ALA A 63 3.07 -13.53 -19.73
C ALA A 63 2.76 -14.87 -19.02
N ASP A 64 3.19 -15.03 -17.78
CA ASP A 64 2.93 -16.22 -16.97
C ASP A 64 2.26 -15.81 -15.64
N ALA A 65 1.03 -16.26 -15.42
CA ALA A 65 0.25 -15.95 -14.21
C ALA A 65 0.94 -16.38 -12.91
N TRP A 66 1.75 -17.45 -12.95
CA TRP A 66 2.39 -18.00 -11.77
C TRP A 66 3.58 -17.17 -11.26
N LEU A 67 4.18 -16.30 -12.11
CA LEU A 67 5.30 -15.42 -11.69
C LEU A 67 4.88 -14.36 -10.68
N THR A 68 3.61 -13.97 -10.68
CA THR A 68 3.07 -12.96 -9.77
C THR A 68 2.39 -13.55 -8.54
N SER A 69 2.27 -14.87 -8.45
CA SER A 69 1.69 -15.59 -7.30
C SER A 69 2.50 -15.39 -6.02
N ARG A 70 1.81 -15.54 -4.88
CA ARG A 70 2.46 -15.61 -3.55
C ARG A 70 3.27 -16.90 -3.38
N ASN A 71 2.93 -17.98 -4.08
CA ASN A 71 3.62 -19.26 -4.02
C ASN A 71 4.93 -19.24 -4.81
N ALA A 72 6.06 -19.05 -4.14
CA ALA A 72 7.35 -19.01 -4.79
C ALA A 72 7.76 -20.37 -5.43
N ALA A 73 7.14 -21.49 -5.07
CA ALA A 73 7.39 -22.76 -5.73
C ALA A 73 7.05 -22.70 -7.23
N ALA A 74 6.05 -21.89 -7.61
CA ALA A 74 5.65 -21.69 -8.99
C ALA A 74 6.68 -20.92 -9.84
N LEU A 75 7.66 -20.24 -9.24
CA LEU A 75 8.79 -19.62 -9.95
C LEU A 75 9.59 -20.62 -10.78
N SER A 76 9.56 -21.92 -10.44
CA SER A 76 10.18 -22.97 -11.24
C SER A 76 9.67 -23.00 -12.70
N ARG A 77 8.47 -22.43 -12.95
CA ARG A 77 7.87 -22.29 -14.28
C ARG A 77 8.47 -21.16 -15.13
N PHE A 78 9.28 -20.29 -14.53
CA PHE A 78 9.93 -19.20 -15.27
C PHE A 78 10.69 -19.72 -16.49
N ALA A 79 10.15 -19.51 -17.69
CA ALA A 79 10.67 -20.05 -18.93
C ALA A 79 11.60 -19.08 -19.67
N SER A 80 11.51 -17.79 -19.38
CA SER A 80 12.31 -16.75 -20.03
C SER A 80 13.78 -16.75 -19.54
N HIS A 81 14.63 -16.00 -20.23
CA HIS A 81 15.97 -15.68 -19.76
C HIS A 81 15.90 -14.74 -18.56
N ASN A 82 16.98 -14.72 -17.76
CA ASN A 82 17.11 -13.78 -16.66
C ASN A 82 16.76 -12.37 -17.10
N ILE A 83 15.97 -11.68 -16.31
CA ILE A 83 15.55 -10.31 -16.60
C ILE A 83 15.44 -9.51 -15.30
N SER A 84 15.98 -8.32 -15.34
CA SER A 84 15.93 -7.38 -14.21
C SER A 84 15.52 -6.01 -14.73
N ASN A 85 14.81 -5.28 -13.91
CA ASN A 85 14.46 -3.88 -14.17
C ASN A 85 14.87 -3.02 -12.98
N ALA A 86 15.58 -1.92 -13.24
CA ALA A 86 15.93 -0.93 -12.23
C ALA A 86 15.40 0.43 -12.67
N GLN A 87 14.72 1.15 -11.76
CA GLN A 87 14.13 2.44 -12.10
C GLN A 87 14.18 3.44 -10.96
N LEU A 88 14.23 4.71 -11.34
CA LEU A 88 14.06 5.88 -10.48
C LEU A 88 12.85 6.65 -10.98
N LEU A 89 11.95 7.00 -10.05
CA LEU A 89 10.76 7.78 -10.35
C LEU A 89 10.74 9.03 -9.47
N PHE A 90 10.37 10.14 -10.05
CA PHE A 90 10.12 11.39 -9.35
C PHE A 90 8.73 11.88 -9.72
N THR A 91 7.85 11.95 -8.73
CA THR A 91 6.46 12.32 -8.90
C THR A 91 6.15 13.62 -8.18
N ARG A 92 5.47 14.53 -8.87
CA ARG A 92 4.89 15.75 -8.34
C ARG A 92 3.37 15.68 -8.46
N GLU A 93 2.68 15.95 -7.36
CA GLU A 93 1.22 15.95 -7.31
C GLU A 93 0.70 17.32 -6.88
N LYS A 94 -0.36 17.79 -7.55
CA LYS A 94 -1.07 19.03 -7.21
C LYS A 94 -2.54 18.91 -7.51
N GLY A 95 -3.38 19.40 -6.60
CA GLY A 95 -4.82 19.50 -6.75
C GLY A 95 -5.56 19.28 -5.43
N GLY A 96 -6.73 19.84 -5.32
CA GLY A 96 -7.50 19.82 -4.07
C GLY A 96 -8.48 18.65 -3.97
N PHE A 97 -8.76 17.95 -5.06
CA PHE A 97 -9.60 16.77 -5.04
C PHE A 97 -8.78 15.54 -4.62
N THR A 98 -8.79 15.27 -3.33
CA THR A 98 -8.05 14.18 -2.69
C THR A 98 -8.91 13.55 -1.61
N ASP A 99 -8.57 12.33 -1.22
CA ASP A 99 -9.11 11.69 -0.02
C ASP A 99 -8.92 12.58 1.23
N PHE A 100 -9.68 12.30 2.28
CA PHE A 100 -9.67 13.10 3.53
C PHE A 100 -8.30 13.17 4.21
N SER A 101 -7.47 12.12 4.06
CA SER A 101 -6.08 12.08 4.56
C SER A 101 -5.03 12.46 3.51
N GLY A 102 -5.45 12.76 2.27
CA GLY A 102 -4.57 13.06 1.15
C GLY A 102 -3.96 14.46 1.18
N SER A 103 -2.89 14.66 0.40
CA SER A 103 -2.22 15.95 0.23
C SER A 103 -2.64 16.64 -1.06
N SER A 104 -2.88 17.95 -0.99
CA SER A 104 -3.10 18.77 -2.19
C SER A 104 -1.80 19.20 -2.90
N ASP A 105 -0.65 18.96 -2.31
CA ASP A 105 0.67 19.30 -2.83
C ASP A 105 1.72 18.32 -2.29
N ALA A 106 2.06 17.29 -3.07
CA ALA A 106 2.99 16.26 -2.66
C ALA A 106 4.15 16.05 -3.66
N ILE A 107 5.24 15.53 -3.14
CA ILE A 107 6.40 15.05 -3.89
C ILE A 107 6.72 13.64 -3.42
N THR A 108 6.96 12.75 -4.38
CA THR A 108 7.42 11.38 -4.11
C THR A 108 8.66 11.08 -4.96
N ALA A 109 9.70 10.55 -4.35
CA ALA A 109 10.84 9.96 -5.03
C ALA A 109 10.87 8.46 -4.73
N ASN A 110 11.01 7.64 -5.77
CA ASN A 110 11.05 6.18 -5.63
C ASN A 110 12.25 5.62 -6.40
N ALA A 111 12.91 4.63 -5.80
CA ALA A 111 13.93 3.81 -6.43
C ALA A 111 13.54 2.35 -6.28
N GLU A 112 13.52 1.59 -7.38
CA GLU A 112 13.08 0.21 -7.41
C GLU A 112 13.97 -0.65 -8.29
N VAL A 113 14.24 -1.87 -7.83
CA VAL A 113 14.91 -2.92 -8.61
C VAL A 113 14.11 -4.21 -8.44
N GLU A 114 13.76 -4.85 -9.55
CA GLU A 114 13.05 -6.12 -9.57
C GLU A 114 13.72 -7.09 -10.53
N SER A 115 13.83 -8.37 -10.15
CA SER A 115 14.61 -9.36 -10.90
C SER A 115 14.02 -10.75 -10.81
N PHE A 116 14.02 -11.44 -11.96
CA PHE A 116 13.86 -12.89 -12.07
C PHE A 116 15.18 -13.50 -12.54
N TYR A 117 15.74 -14.40 -11.75
CA TYR A 117 17.07 -14.95 -11.98
C TYR A 117 17.11 -16.46 -11.80
N ARG A 118 17.56 -17.17 -12.83
CA ARG A 118 17.78 -18.60 -12.79
C ARG A 118 19.10 -18.88 -12.07
N LEU A 119 19.03 -19.41 -10.86
CA LEU A 119 20.18 -19.74 -10.00
C LEU A 119 20.89 -21.02 -10.44
N GLY A 120 20.23 -21.84 -11.24
CA GLY A 120 20.76 -23.11 -11.76
C GLY A 120 19.72 -23.81 -12.63
N SER A 121 19.95 -25.06 -12.98
CA SER A 121 19.03 -25.85 -13.82
C SER A 121 17.67 -26.14 -13.15
N ARG A 122 17.61 -26.08 -11.81
CA ARG A 122 16.43 -26.46 -11.01
C ARG A 122 15.92 -25.35 -10.10
N ALA A 123 16.61 -24.21 -10.02
CA ALA A 123 16.26 -23.16 -9.05
C ALA A 123 16.10 -21.81 -9.75
N VAL A 124 15.03 -21.12 -9.42
CA VAL A 124 14.73 -19.75 -9.86
C VAL A 124 14.51 -18.87 -8.64
N GLY A 125 15.21 -17.74 -8.63
CA GLY A 125 15.07 -16.71 -7.63
C GLY A 125 14.29 -15.52 -8.15
N TYR A 126 13.57 -14.87 -7.26
CA TYR A 126 12.89 -13.59 -7.46
C TYR A 126 13.37 -12.62 -6.39
N GLY A 127 13.59 -11.37 -6.75
CA GLY A 127 13.93 -10.31 -5.83
C GLY A 127 13.33 -8.97 -6.23
N LEU A 128 12.82 -8.24 -5.27
CA LEU A 128 12.38 -6.85 -5.40
C LEU A 128 12.94 -6.06 -4.22
N MET A 129 13.48 -4.89 -4.52
CA MET A 129 13.86 -3.91 -3.51
C MET A 129 13.38 -2.53 -3.96
N SER A 130 12.64 -1.84 -3.11
CA SER A 130 12.25 -0.46 -3.38
C SER A 130 12.42 0.44 -2.16
N TYR A 131 12.68 1.70 -2.43
CA TYR A 131 12.68 2.80 -1.47
C TYR A 131 11.81 3.92 -1.99
N GLU A 132 10.90 4.39 -1.15
CA GLU A 132 10.02 5.52 -1.44
C GLU A 132 10.18 6.59 -0.37
N ASN A 133 10.36 7.83 -0.81
CA ASN A 133 10.35 9.02 0.03
C ASN A 133 9.19 9.92 -0.40
N PHE A 134 8.21 10.09 0.48
CA PHE A 134 7.02 10.90 0.27
C PHE A 134 7.02 12.12 1.17
N SER A 135 6.59 13.27 0.65
CA SER A 135 6.36 14.48 1.43
C SER A 135 5.13 15.22 0.91
N GLY A 136 4.10 15.33 1.75
CA GLY A 136 2.86 16.03 1.45
C GLY A 136 2.65 17.22 2.37
N LYS A 137 2.08 18.31 1.81
CA LYS A 137 1.69 19.53 2.56
C LYS A 137 0.21 19.48 2.91
N ALA A 138 -0.18 20.25 3.92
CA ALA A 138 -1.56 20.46 4.33
C ALA A 138 -2.34 19.15 4.54
N MET A 139 -1.71 18.18 5.20
CA MET A 139 -2.28 16.87 5.52
C MET A 139 -2.81 16.84 6.95
N GLY A 140 -3.96 16.24 7.13
CA GLY A 140 -4.61 15.91 8.39
C GLY A 140 -5.19 14.51 8.35
N GLY A 141 -6.34 14.32 8.99
CA GLY A 141 -7.05 13.05 9.02
C GLY A 141 -6.24 11.96 9.72
N SER A 142 -6.23 10.76 9.17
CA SER A 142 -5.62 9.58 9.76
C SER A 142 -4.17 9.77 10.19
N VAL A 143 -3.87 9.21 11.35
CA VAL A 143 -2.51 9.07 11.88
C VAL A 143 -1.82 7.84 11.30
N PHE A 144 -2.55 6.77 10.98
CA PHE A 144 -1.97 5.54 10.43
C PHE A 144 -1.46 5.69 9.00
N ILE A 145 -0.46 4.90 8.65
CA ILE A 145 0.13 4.85 7.31
C ILE A 145 -0.86 4.26 6.31
N ASP A 146 -1.48 3.14 6.67
CA ASP A 146 -2.53 2.50 5.89
C ASP A 146 -3.87 2.71 6.58
N THR A 147 -4.74 3.51 5.97
CA THR A 147 -6.07 3.84 6.48
C THR A 147 -7.12 2.82 6.04
N SER A 148 -6.79 1.97 5.07
CA SER A 148 -7.70 0.95 4.57
C SER A 148 -7.80 -0.22 5.55
N ARG A 149 -9.00 -0.76 5.72
CA ARG A 149 -9.23 -2.00 6.47
C ARG A 149 -8.68 -1.99 7.92
N GLN A 150 -8.64 -0.80 8.55
CA GLN A 150 -8.28 -0.67 9.96
C GLN A 150 -9.49 -0.95 10.87
N PRO A 151 -9.26 -1.53 12.09
CA PRO A 151 -10.33 -1.75 13.06
C PRO A 151 -10.96 -0.44 13.53
N PHE A 152 -10.15 0.58 13.72
CA PHE A 152 -10.51 1.97 14.01
C PHE A 152 -9.42 2.87 13.42
N ASP A 153 -9.67 4.19 13.35
CA ASP A 153 -8.67 5.17 12.97
C ASP A 153 -8.44 6.16 14.11
N LEU A 154 -7.26 6.75 14.15
CA LEU A 154 -6.92 7.87 15.01
C LEU A 154 -6.79 9.10 14.11
N GLU A 155 -7.63 10.09 14.34
CA GLU A 155 -7.72 11.27 13.49
C GLU A 155 -7.53 12.55 14.28
N GLU A 156 -7.14 13.60 13.60
CA GLU A 156 -7.11 14.92 14.19
C GLU A 156 -8.54 15.45 14.35
N ASP A 157 -8.78 16.13 15.46
CA ASP A 157 -10.08 16.70 15.79
C ASP A 157 -10.47 17.92 14.93
N SER A 158 -9.52 18.50 14.18
CA SER A 158 -9.71 19.78 13.53
C SER A 158 -9.07 19.90 12.16
N LEU A 159 -9.86 20.40 11.20
CA LEU A 159 -9.39 20.79 9.86
C LEU A 159 -8.36 21.93 9.87
N THR A 160 -8.28 22.71 10.96
CA THR A 160 -7.36 23.84 11.04
C THR A 160 -5.94 23.43 11.42
N ASN A 161 -5.75 22.19 11.83
CA ASN A 161 -4.48 21.67 12.30
C ASN A 161 -3.67 20.90 11.24
N LEU A 162 -3.97 21.11 9.95
CA LEU A 162 -3.26 20.49 8.86
C LEU A 162 -1.77 20.83 8.89
N GLY A 163 -0.91 19.83 8.63
CA GLY A 163 0.53 19.98 8.65
C GLY A 163 1.23 19.24 7.50
N ARG A 164 2.54 19.43 7.40
CA ARG A 164 3.36 18.63 6.51
C ARG A 164 3.53 17.23 7.11
N LYS A 165 3.28 16.20 6.31
CA LYS A 165 3.60 14.81 6.65
C LYS A 165 4.70 14.28 5.73
N HIS A 166 5.54 13.39 6.28
CA HIS A 166 6.66 12.79 5.58
C HIS A 166 6.70 11.29 5.85
N ARG A 167 6.94 10.49 4.80
CA ARG A 167 7.01 9.03 4.90
C ARG A 167 8.21 8.51 4.12
N ASP A 168 9.00 7.65 4.78
CA ASP A 168 10.01 6.81 4.15
C ASP A 168 9.53 5.37 4.20
N THR A 169 9.54 4.69 3.06
CA THR A 169 9.11 3.30 2.94
C THR A 169 10.21 2.47 2.29
N TYR A 170 10.56 1.36 2.91
CA TYR A 170 11.48 0.34 2.40
C TYR A 170 10.69 -0.93 2.15
N HIS A 171 10.80 -1.50 0.97
CA HIS A 171 10.15 -2.75 0.61
C HIS A 171 11.15 -3.71 0.02
N LEU A 172 11.22 -4.92 0.57
CA LEU A 172 12.07 -6.01 0.15
C LEU A 172 11.23 -7.26 -0.04
N THR A 173 11.26 -7.84 -1.24
CA THR A 173 10.72 -9.18 -1.49
C THR A 173 11.83 -10.08 -1.98
N SER A 174 11.88 -11.28 -1.45
CA SER A 174 12.80 -12.33 -1.89
C SER A 174 12.03 -13.64 -1.98
N GLY A 175 12.24 -14.39 -3.06
CA GLY A 175 11.59 -15.67 -3.26
C GLY A 175 12.49 -16.64 -4.00
N VAL A 176 12.35 -17.94 -3.72
CA VAL A 176 13.03 -19.01 -4.44
C VAL A 176 12.10 -20.18 -4.67
N GLY A 177 12.08 -20.69 -5.90
CA GLY A 177 11.40 -21.93 -6.29
C GLY A 177 12.44 -22.94 -6.75
N ILE A 178 12.35 -24.17 -6.26
CA ILE A 178 13.30 -25.26 -6.54
C ILE A 178 12.55 -26.49 -6.98
N ASP A 179 12.86 -27.01 -8.18
CA ASP A 179 12.38 -28.30 -8.65
C ASP A 179 13.15 -29.43 -7.93
N VAL A 180 12.44 -30.18 -7.10
CA VAL A 180 13.04 -31.22 -6.27
C VAL A 180 12.88 -32.61 -6.84
N TRP A 181 11.76 -32.89 -7.54
CA TRP A 181 11.50 -34.24 -8.07
C TRP A 181 10.43 -34.21 -9.18
N ARG A 182 10.79 -34.63 -10.42
CA ARG A 182 9.86 -34.80 -11.55
C ARG A 182 8.87 -33.63 -11.75
N GLY A 183 9.36 -32.40 -11.62
CA GLY A 183 8.57 -31.19 -11.75
C GLY A 183 7.85 -30.74 -10.47
N LEU A 184 7.84 -31.57 -9.40
CA LEU A 184 7.41 -31.11 -8.09
C LEU A 184 8.40 -30.07 -7.58
N SER A 185 7.90 -28.88 -7.31
CA SER A 185 8.69 -27.75 -6.82
C SER A 185 8.28 -27.39 -5.40
N ILE A 186 9.25 -26.95 -4.62
CA ILE A 186 9.04 -26.31 -3.33
C ILE A 186 9.51 -24.86 -3.41
N GLY A 187 8.97 -24.00 -2.58
CA GLY A 187 9.39 -22.60 -2.56
C GLY A 187 9.14 -21.91 -1.26
N ALA A 188 9.91 -20.85 -1.05
CA ALA A 188 9.74 -19.92 0.06
C ALA A 188 9.84 -18.49 -0.46
N ARG A 189 9.05 -17.59 0.14
CA ARG A 189 9.04 -16.16 -0.17
C ARG A 189 8.95 -15.37 1.13
N LEU A 190 9.79 -14.36 1.24
CA LEU A 190 9.73 -13.34 2.26
C LEU A 190 9.33 -12.01 1.59
N ASP A 191 8.33 -11.35 2.13
CA ASP A 191 7.94 -10.00 1.77
C ASP A 191 8.03 -9.14 3.03
N TYR A 192 8.83 -8.09 2.99
CA TYR A 192 9.12 -7.26 4.15
C TYR A 192 9.01 -5.78 3.79
N LYS A 193 8.14 -5.07 4.49
CA LYS A 193 7.96 -3.63 4.34
C LYS A 193 8.19 -2.95 5.68
N ALA A 194 9.05 -1.93 5.70
CA ALA A 194 9.25 -1.06 6.83
C ALA A 194 8.99 0.39 6.42
N ALA A 195 8.34 1.16 7.28
CA ALA A 195 8.12 2.57 7.01
C ALA A 195 8.21 3.42 8.27
N ASN A 196 8.66 4.66 8.10
CA ASN A 196 8.55 5.72 9.08
C ASN A 196 7.58 6.77 8.54
N TYR A 197 6.70 7.29 9.40
CA TYR A 197 5.75 8.33 9.03
C TYR A 197 5.67 9.36 10.14
N ALA A 198 5.73 10.64 9.80
CA ALA A 198 5.73 11.70 10.79
C ALA A 198 5.01 12.96 10.30
N LYS A 199 4.32 13.63 11.23
CA LYS A 199 3.76 14.97 11.04
C LYS A 199 4.64 16.02 11.72
N TYR A 200 4.81 17.17 11.07
CA TYR A 200 5.69 18.27 11.53
C TYR A 200 4.96 19.47 12.14
N LYS A 201 3.68 19.32 12.46
CA LYS A 201 2.89 20.31 13.20
C LYS A 201 2.21 19.64 14.39
N ASP A 202 2.14 20.32 15.52
CA ASP A 202 1.51 19.79 16.73
C ASP A 202 -0.04 19.68 16.58
N LEU A 203 -0.73 18.66 17.04
CA LEU A 203 -0.16 17.47 17.68
C LEU A 203 0.66 16.68 16.64
N ARG A 204 1.92 16.33 16.97
CA ARG A 204 2.77 15.53 16.09
C ARG A 204 2.62 14.07 16.42
N HIS A 205 2.63 13.25 15.38
CA HIS A 205 2.78 11.82 15.51
C HIS A 205 4.06 11.35 14.79
N LYS A 206 4.61 10.26 15.28
CA LYS A 206 5.72 9.53 14.65
C LYS A 206 5.40 8.05 14.68
N ASN A 207 5.28 7.47 13.49
CA ASN A 207 4.96 6.06 13.31
C ASN A 207 6.18 5.28 12.84
N LYS A 208 6.19 4.00 13.21
CA LYS A 208 7.07 2.98 12.66
C LYS A 208 6.22 1.79 12.26
N LEU A 209 6.26 1.45 10.99
CA LEU A 209 5.58 0.28 10.44
C LEU A 209 6.59 -0.83 10.17
N MET A 210 6.22 -2.04 10.53
CA MET A 210 6.80 -3.29 10.05
C MET A 210 5.66 -4.17 9.54
N ASP A 211 5.77 -4.64 8.30
CA ASP A 211 4.87 -5.61 7.69
C ASP A 211 5.72 -6.72 7.08
N MET A 212 5.59 -7.92 7.60
CA MET A 212 6.37 -9.09 7.18
C MET A 212 5.44 -10.23 6.83
N THR A 213 5.60 -10.77 5.63
CA THR A 213 4.91 -11.98 5.19
C THR A 213 5.91 -13.05 4.82
N LEU A 214 5.80 -14.22 5.44
CA LEU A 214 6.55 -15.42 5.08
C LEU A 214 5.58 -16.41 4.45
N THR A 215 5.90 -16.87 3.24
CA THR A 215 5.11 -17.85 2.49
C THR A 215 5.97 -19.06 2.19
N THR A 216 5.42 -20.25 2.37
CA THR A 216 6.03 -21.52 1.95
C THR A 216 5.01 -22.32 1.19
N GLY A 217 5.44 -23.01 0.12
CA GLY A 217 4.47 -23.75 -0.67
C GLY A 217 5.10 -24.81 -1.58
N VAL A 218 4.21 -25.53 -2.23
CA VAL A 218 4.52 -26.58 -3.20
C VAL A 218 3.78 -26.28 -4.50
N PHE A 219 4.35 -26.72 -5.61
CA PHE A 219 3.75 -26.59 -6.93
C PHE A 219 4.13 -27.78 -7.80
N TRP A 220 3.17 -28.37 -8.51
CA TRP A 220 3.38 -29.55 -9.31
C TRP A 220 2.59 -29.48 -10.63
N PRO A 221 3.27 -29.42 -11.78
CA PRO A 221 2.66 -29.60 -13.09
C PRO A 221 2.46 -31.09 -13.36
N ILE A 222 1.22 -31.51 -13.59
CA ILE A 222 0.83 -32.90 -13.81
C ILE A 222 0.60 -33.12 -15.31
N ALA A 223 1.40 -33.97 -15.91
CA ALA A 223 1.31 -34.39 -17.31
C ALA A 223 1.19 -33.26 -18.36
N GLY A 224 1.56 -32.01 -17.99
CA GLY A 224 1.44 -30.86 -18.88
C GLY A 224 -0.01 -30.42 -19.15
N VAL A 225 -0.98 -30.96 -18.44
CA VAL A 225 -2.42 -30.65 -18.59
C VAL A 225 -2.96 -29.92 -17.38
N VAL A 226 -2.46 -30.22 -16.19
CA VAL A 226 -2.94 -29.63 -14.93
C VAL A 226 -1.75 -29.17 -14.10
N ASP A 227 -1.81 -27.96 -13.60
CA ASP A 227 -0.93 -27.46 -12.55
C ASP A 227 -1.68 -27.46 -11.22
N VAL A 228 -1.10 -27.96 -10.15
CA VAL A 228 -1.63 -27.87 -8.79
C VAL A 228 -0.61 -27.25 -7.87
N GLY A 229 -1.07 -26.40 -6.97
CA GLY A 229 -0.22 -25.77 -5.98
C GLY A 229 -0.97 -25.53 -4.66
N ALA A 230 -0.19 -25.48 -3.60
CA ALA A 230 -0.70 -25.11 -2.28
C ALA A 230 0.38 -24.35 -1.52
N TYR A 231 -0.02 -23.39 -0.71
CA TYR A 231 0.89 -22.66 0.14
C TYR A 231 0.24 -22.25 1.43
N TYR A 232 1.08 -22.03 2.43
CA TYR A 232 0.73 -21.39 3.69
C TYR A 232 1.50 -20.07 3.81
N TYR A 233 0.86 -19.04 4.36
CA TYR A 233 1.55 -17.81 4.73
C TYR A 233 1.22 -17.36 6.14
N TYR A 234 2.22 -16.78 6.78
CA TYR A 234 2.10 -16.02 8.01
C TYR A 234 2.47 -14.58 7.72
N ARG A 235 1.58 -13.63 8.09
CA ARG A 235 1.85 -12.19 8.00
C ARG A 235 1.71 -11.56 9.36
N ARG A 236 2.71 -10.78 9.73
CA ARG A 236 2.68 -9.93 10.92
C ARG A 236 2.85 -8.48 10.53
N THR A 237 1.91 -7.63 10.95
CA THR A 237 1.97 -6.18 10.77
C THR A 237 2.02 -5.53 12.15
N THR A 238 2.93 -4.60 12.34
CA THR A 238 3.01 -3.80 13.56
C THR A 238 3.21 -2.35 13.15
N GLU A 239 2.27 -1.48 13.51
CA GLU A 239 2.43 -0.04 13.36
C GLU A 239 2.41 0.62 14.74
N SER A 240 3.55 1.10 15.19
CA SER A 240 3.68 1.82 16.47
C SER A 240 3.52 3.30 16.26
N VAL A 241 2.69 3.93 17.08
CA VAL A 241 2.44 5.37 17.06
C VAL A 241 2.91 6.01 18.36
N LYS A 242 3.67 7.09 18.24
CA LYS A 242 4.06 7.94 19.37
C LYS A 242 3.65 9.38 19.10
N PHE A 243 2.91 9.97 20.03
CA PHE A 243 2.52 11.37 19.98
C PHE A 243 3.46 12.27 20.78
N ASN A 244 3.68 13.50 20.31
CA ASN A 244 4.50 14.49 20.98
C ASN A 244 3.98 15.92 20.72
N LEU A 245 4.23 16.81 21.70
CA LEU A 245 4.10 18.26 21.59
C LEU A 245 5.48 18.89 21.65
N TYR A 246 5.75 19.83 20.77
CA TYR A 246 7.00 20.60 20.74
C TYR A 246 6.75 22.12 20.91
N GLY A 247 5.54 22.59 20.64
CA GLY A 247 5.12 23.97 20.89
C GLY A 247 4.96 24.25 22.39
N ARG A 248 5.07 25.52 22.74
CA ARG A 248 4.83 26.02 24.11
C ARG A 248 3.45 26.72 24.24
N GLU A 249 2.50 26.28 23.42
CA GLU A 249 1.15 26.84 23.42
C GLU A 249 0.31 26.16 24.51
N ASP A 250 -0.45 26.94 25.26
CA ASP A 250 -1.45 26.44 26.23
C ASP A 250 -2.71 25.95 25.50
N LYS A 251 -2.50 25.10 24.52
CA LYS A 251 -3.56 24.48 23.71
C LYS A 251 -3.78 23.03 24.15
N THR A 252 -5.02 22.71 24.42
CA THR A 252 -5.46 21.31 24.58
C THR A 252 -5.61 20.68 23.20
N TYR A 253 -4.91 19.60 22.95
CA TYR A 253 -5.04 18.81 21.72
C TYR A 253 -5.94 17.62 21.98
N VAL A 254 -6.85 17.37 21.05
CA VAL A 254 -7.82 16.29 21.10
C VAL A 254 -7.64 15.43 19.85
N THR A 255 -7.77 14.13 20.01
CA THR A 255 -7.74 13.13 18.93
C THR A 255 -9.11 12.46 18.85
N PHE A 256 -9.58 12.23 17.65
CA PHE A 256 -10.81 11.52 17.39
C PHE A 256 -10.50 10.05 17.11
N ILE A 257 -11.15 9.14 17.82
CA ILE A 257 -11.06 7.70 17.64
C ILE A 257 -12.27 7.29 16.80
N ASN A 258 -12.02 7.05 15.51
CA ASN A 258 -13.06 6.72 14.54
C ASN A 258 -13.28 5.20 14.47
N TYR A 259 -14.38 4.71 15.02
CA TYR A 259 -14.72 3.29 14.97
C TYR A 259 -15.39 2.84 13.67
N GLY A 260 -15.84 3.78 12.87
CA GLY A 260 -16.54 3.48 11.63
C GLY A 260 -16.79 4.75 10.82
N PRO A 261 -17.98 4.99 10.25
CA PRO A 261 -18.21 6.14 9.41
C PRO A 261 -18.19 7.46 10.22
N PHE A 262 -17.01 7.85 10.70
CA PHE A 262 -16.72 9.10 11.44
C PHE A 262 -17.61 9.34 12.66
N ILE A 263 -17.90 8.27 13.41
CA ILE A 263 -18.46 8.30 14.75
C ILE A 263 -17.55 7.54 15.70
N GLY A 264 -17.40 8.02 16.93
CA GLY A 264 -16.55 7.38 17.92
C GLY A 264 -16.36 8.24 19.15
N GLU A 265 -15.14 8.31 19.64
CA GLU A 265 -14.80 9.01 20.87
C GLU A 265 -13.78 10.11 20.60
N THR A 266 -13.80 11.14 21.46
CA THR A 266 -12.74 12.15 21.50
C THR A 266 -11.88 11.93 22.73
N GLU A 267 -10.57 11.94 22.56
CA GLU A 267 -9.61 11.78 23.64
C GLU A 267 -8.67 12.97 23.70
N GLN A 268 -8.54 13.55 24.87
CA GLN A 268 -7.52 14.57 25.12
C GLN A 268 -6.14 13.89 25.15
N PHE A 269 -5.18 14.49 24.47
CA PHE A 269 -3.79 14.03 24.51
C PHE A 269 -3.26 14.08 25.94
N ALA A 270 -2.94 12.91 26.51
CA ALA A 270 -2.61 12.72 27.90
C ALA A 270 -1.53 11.64 28.10
N ASN A 271 -1.36 11.19 29.35
CA ASN A 271 -0.37 10.18 29.73
C ASN A 271 -0.90 8.75 29.66
N SER A 272 -2.10 8.54 29.16
CA SER A 272 -2.77 7.24 29.05
C SER A 272 -3.76 7.24 27.88
N GLY A 273 -4.32 6.08 27.56
CA GLY A 273 -5.31 5.93 26.50
C GLY A 273 -4.70 5.70 25.11
N PHE A 274 -5.49 5.95 24.07
CA PHE A 274 -5.10 5.70 22.67
C PHE A 274 -3.95 6.62 22.21
N THR A 275 -3.82 7.80 22.80
CA THR A 275 -2.81 8.81 22.46
C THR A 275 -1.84 9.07 23.60
N ASP A 276 -1.31 8.01 24.20
CA ASP A 276 -0.35 8.11 25.31
C ASP A 276 0.92 8.86 24.87
N LYS A 277 1.26 9.96 25.57
CA LYS A 277 2.47 10.77 25.29
C LYS A 277 3.76 10.17 25.83
N LEU A 278 3.67 9.28 26.82
CA LEU A 278 4.84 8.66 27.46
C LEU A 278 5.28 7.39 26.75
N ARG A 279 4.36 6.72 26.08
CA ARG A 279 4.57 5.41 25.45
C ARG A 279 4.30 5.43 23.96
N GLU A 280 5.00 4.56 23.27
CA GLU A 280 4.73 4.18 21.89
C GLU A 280 3.75 3.00 21.91
N LEU A 281 2.58 3.17 21.30
CA LEU A 281 1.52 2.17 21.29
C LEU A 281 1.45 1.49 19.92
N PRO A 282 1.58 0.16 19.86
CA PRO A 282 1.48 -0.59 18.62
C PRO A 282 0.05 -1.05 18.30
N MET A 283 -0.32 -0.94 17.04
CA MET A 283 -1.35 -1.74 16.38
C MET A 283 -0.67 -3.00 15.86
N VAL A 284 -1.04 -4.17 16.37
CA VAL A 284 -0.46 -5.45 15.99
C VAL A 284 -1.50 -6.29 15.27
N ASN A 285 -1.12 -6.90 14.14
CA ASN A 285 -1.96 -7.86 13.43
C ASN A 285 -1.13 -9.11 13.10
N ASN A 286 -1.73 -10.28 13.29
CA ASN A 286 -1.19 -11.56 12.86
C ASN A 286 -2.22 -12.21 11.92
N HIS A 287 -1.76 -12.61 10.74
CA HIS A 287 -2.58 -13.31 9.77
C HIS A 287 -2.01 -14.70 9.53
N ASN A 288 -2.89 -15.68 9.47
CA ASN A 288 -2.58 -17.04 9.08
C ASN A 288 -3.46 -17.38 7.88
N GLY A 289 -2.86 -17.75 6.77
CA GLY A 289 -3.59 -18.01 5.54
C GLY A 289 -3.07 -19.21 4.78
N ILE A 290 -3.98 -19.84 4.04
CA ILE A 290 -3.70 -20.93 3.11
C ILE A 290 -4.18 -20.53 1.73
N GLY A 291 -3.44 -20.94 0.71
CA GLY A 291 -3.82 -20.75 -0.68
C GLY A 291 -3.75 -22.06 -1.46
N LEU A 292 -4.69 -22.22 -2.39
CA LEU A 292 -4.76 -23.33 -3.33
C LEU A 292 -4.69 -22.80 -4.75
N GLN A 293 -3.99 -23.52 -5.62
CA GLN A 293 -3.75 -23.15 -7.00
C GLN A 293 -4.15 -24.30 -7.94
N LEU A 294 -4.81 -23.95 -9.02
CA LEU A 294 -5.21 -24.87 -10.09
C LEU A 294 -4.99 -24.21 -11.44
N GLY A 295 -4.13 -24.78 -12.28
CA GLY A 295 -3.95 -24.43 -13.68
C GLY A 295 -4.48 -25.54 -14.58
N LEU A 296 -5.21 -25.18 -15.61
CA LEU A 296 -5.74 -26.11 -16.63
C LEU A 296 -5.21 -25.68 -18.00
N HIS A 297 -4.48 -26.58 -18.67
CA HIS A 297 -4.00 -26.37 -20.04
C HIS A 297 -4.95 -27.04 -21.01
N LEU A 298 -5.82 -26.25 -21.65
CA LEU A 298 -6.86 -26.69 -22.58
C LEU A 298 -6.31 -26.67 -24.03
N GLY A 299 -5.66 -27.75 -24.42
CA GLY A 299 -4.94 -27.81 -25.69
C GLY A 299 -3.62 -27.00 -25.65
N ARG A 300 -3.20 -26.46 -26.82
CA ARG A 300 -1.91 -25.77 -26.96
C ARG A 300 -1.98 -24.27 -26.69
N ASN A 301 -3.16 -23.69 -26.75
CA ASN A 301 -3.35 -22.24 -26.86
C ASN A 301 -4.12 -21.64 -25.71
N LEU A 302 -4.83 -22.41 -24.90
CA LEU A 302 -5.70 -21.90 -23.86
C LEU A 302 -5.26 -22.41 -22.49
N THR A 303 -5.02 -21.51 -21.57
CA THR A 303 -4.68 -21.81 -20.17
C THR A 303 -5.62 -21.08 -19.23
N PHE A 304 -6.15 -21.80 -18.26
CA PHE A 304 -6.98 -21.22 -17.21
C PHE A 304 -6.31 -21.46 -15.86
N THR A 305 -5.90 -20.40 -15.19
CA THR A 305 -5.26 -20.46 -13.87
C THR A 305 -6.17 -19.88 -12.81
N ASN A 306 -6.19 -20.49 -11.63
CA ASN A 306 -7.00 -20.12 -10.50
C ASN A 306 -6.16 -20.18 -9.22
N GLU A 307 -6.33 -19.19 -8.36
CA GLU A 307 -5.74 -19.15 -7.03
C GLU A 307 -6.80 -18.66 -6.05
N GLY A 308 -7.09 -19.44 -5.01
CA GLY A 308 -7.99 -19.10 -3.93
C GLY A 308 -7.24 -19.05 -2.60
N THR A 309 -7.47 -18.03 -1.78
CA THR A 309 -6.82 -17.84 -0.49
C THR A 309 -7.85 -17.60 0.60
N LEU A 310 -7.64 -18.25 1.74
CA LEU A 310 -8.42 -18.04 2.97
C LEU A 310 -7.46 -17.61 4.08
N ALA A 311 -7.81 -16.57 4.83
CA ALA A 311 -7.00 -16.15 5.96
C ALA A 311 -7.83 -15.72 7.16
N TYR A 312 -7.26 -15.93 8.33
CA TYR A 312 -7.73 -15.41 9.59
C TYR A 312 -6.73 -14.37 10.11
N ARG A 313 -7.24 -13.21 10.52
CA ARG A 313 -6.50 -12.12 11.14
C ARG A 313 -6.97 -11.95 12.57
N GLU A 314 -6.03 -11.80 13.48
CA GLU A 314 -6.25 -11.32 14.83
C GLU A 314 -5.30 -10.19 15.17
N GLY A 315 -5.73 -9.25 15.98
CA GLY A 315 -4.88 -8.14 16.36
C GLY A 315 -5.39 -7.37 17.57
N TYR A 316 -4.57 -6.42 18.01
CA TYR A 316 -4.87 -5.57 19.14
C TYR A 316 -4.13 -4.23 19.03
N TYR A 317 -4.61 -3.21 19.77
CA TYR A 317 -3.94 -1.93 19.94
C TYR A 317 -3.53 -1.72 21.39
N GLY A 318 -2.27 -1.36 21.63
CA GLY A 318 -1.69 -1.24 22.95
C GLY A 318 -0.63 -2.30 23.20
N ARG A 319 -0.36 -2.63 24.45
CA ARG A 319 0.64 -3.63 24.83
C ARG A 319 0.03 -4.67 25.76
N ARG A 320 0.14 -5.92 25.41
CA ARG A 320 -0.29 -7.06 26.22
C ARG A 320 0.85 -7.55 27.09
N SER A 321 0.86 -7.12 28.36
CA SER A 321 1.71 -7.66 29.42
C SER A 321 1.04 -7.44 30.77
N GLU A 322 1.52 -8.06 31.82
CA GLU A 322 1.00 -7.89 33.19
C GLU A 322 1.01 -6.42 33.66
N PHE A 323 1.93 -5.61 33.11
CA PHE A 323 2.16 -4.21 33.52
C PHE A 323 1.73 -3.17 32.48
N THR A 324 1.09 -3.61 31.41
CA THR A 324 0.65 -2.73 30.33
C THR A 324 -0.74 -3.12 29.87
N THR A 325 -1.43 -2.22 29.17
CA THR A 325 -2.80 -2.43 28.75
C THR A 325 -2.94 -2.48 27.23
N SER A 326 -3.84 -3.33 26.75
CA SER A 326 -4.46 -3.21 25.44
C SER A 326 -5.78 -2.44 25.56
N TYR A 327 -6.10 -1.64 24.54
CA TYR A 327 -7.32 -0.83 24.51
C TYR A 327 -8.37 -1.43 23.61
N SER A 328 -7.98 -2.20 22.63
CA SER A 328 -8.90 -2.89 21.73
C SER A 328 -8.29 -4.16 21.16
N PHE A 329 -9.15 -5.08 20.77
CA PHE A 329 -8.77 -6.22 19.94
C PHE A 329 -9.75 -6.39 18.78
N HIS A 330 -9.27 -7.01 17.72
CA HIS A 330 -10.06 -7.25 16.53
C HIS A 330 -9.69 -8.57 15.87
N HIS A 331 -10.62 -9.08 15.09
CA HIS A 331 -10.40 -10.24 14.24
C HIS A 331 -11.11 -10.06 12.91
N SER A 332 -10.60 -10.73 11.87
CA SER A 332 -11.25 -10.77 10.58
C SER A 332 -11.01 -12.07 9.84
N HIS A 333 -11.92 -12.37 8.91
CA HIS A 333 -11.76 -13.41 7.90
C HIS A 333 -11.60 -12.74 6.54
N THR A 334 -10.58 -13.17 5.81
CA THR A 334 -10.26 -12.68 4.46
C THR A 334 -10.37 -13.81 3.46
N TYR A 335 -11.00 -13.53 2.33
CA TYR A 335 -11.20 -14.42 1.19
C TYR A 335 -10.69 -13.69 -0.04
N ASP A 336 -9.69 -14.28 -0.73
CA ASP A 336 -9.20 -13.74 -1.99
C ASP A 336 -9.30 -14.83 -3.07
N TYR A 337 -9.71 -14.44 -4.27
CA TYR A 337 -9.70 -15.26 -5.45
C TYR A 337 -9.05 -14.49 -6.60
N HIS A 338 -8.21 -15.16 -7.35
CA HIS A 338 -7.62 -14.66 -8.59
C HIS A 338 -7.70 -15.74 -9.67
N GLY A 339 -8.33 -15.43 -10.79
CA GLY A 339 -8.43 -16.28 -11.96
C GLY A 339 -7.90 -15.57 -13.19
N ARG A 340 -7.20 -16.29 -14.07
CA ARG A 340 -6.75 -15.78 -15.36
C ARG A 340 -7.02 -16.79 -16.46
N LEU A 341 -7.70 -16.35 -17.52
CA LEU A 341 -7.83 -17.07 -18.77
C LEU A 341 -6.87 -16.47 -19.79
N SER A 342 -5.92 -17.27 -20.27
CA SER A 342 -4.91 -16.86 -21.25
C SER A 342 -5.10 -17.59 -22.57
N TYR A 343 -5.16 -16.84 -23.66
CA TYR A 343 -5.19 -17.40 -25.03
C TYR A 343 -3.96 -16.96 -25.80
N HIS A 344 -3.15 -17.95 -26.22
CA HIS A 344 -1.93 -17.77 -26.99
C HIS A 344 -2.21 -18.01 -28.47
N ALA A 345 -2.04 -16.99 -29.31
CA ALA A 345 -2.01 -17.14 -30.76
C ALA A 345 -0.58 -16.96 -31.27
N LYS A 346 -0.36 -17.11 -32.58
CA LYS A 346 0.99 -17.12 -33.19
C LYS A 346 1.81 -15.85 -32.86
N ALA A 347 1.18 -14.68 -32.81
CA ALA A 347 1.84 -13.41 -32.57
C ALA A 347 1.04 -12.52 -31.59
N SER A 348 0.13 -13.11 -30.83
CA SER A 348 -0.64 -12.37 -29.83
C SER A 348 -0.89 -13.21 -28.58
N LEU A 349 -1.08 -12.51 -27.47
CA LEU A 349 -1.42 -13.07 -26.17
C LEU A 349 -2.59 -12.27 -25.59
N HIS A 350 -3.62 -12.96 -25.15
CA HIS A 350 -4.81 -12.37 -24.61
C HIS A 350 -5.05 -12.90 -23.20
N HIS A 351 -5.28 -12.00 -22.25
CA HIS A 351 -5.62 -12.34 -20.87
C HIS A 351 -6.99 -11.78 -20.49
N ILE A 352 -7.77 -12.59 -19.81
CA ILE A 352 -8.91 -12.12 -19.00
C ILE A 352 -8.55 -12.44 -17.55
N ASP A 353 -8.31 -11.40 -16.78
CA ASP A 353 -8.04 -11.48 -15.34
C ASP A 353 -9.29 -11.19 -14.55
N MET A 354 -9.55 -11.98 -13.53
CA MET A 354 -10.61 -11.76 -12.56
C MET A 354 -10.03 -11.86 -11.15
N SER A 355 -10.30 -10.88 -10.31
CA SER A 355 -9.97 -10.93 -8.89
C SER A 355 -11.16 -10.51 -8.04
N ILE A 356 -11.35 -11.18 -6.91
CA ILE A 356 -12.36 -10.86 -5.90
C ILE A 356 -11.68 -11.00 -4.54
N GLY A 357 -11.82 -9.97 -3.71
CA GLY A 357 -11.37 -9.97 -2.31
C GLY A 357 -12.50 -9.58 -1.39
N ALA A 358 -12.61 -10.23 -0.25
CA ALA A 358 -13.57 -9.89 0.79
C ALA A 358 -12.92 -10.00 2.18
N GLU A 359 -13.20 -9.03 3.03
CA GLU A 359 -12.81 -9.07 4.45
C GLU A 359 -13.97 -8.62 5.32
N ASN A 360 -14.27 -9.42 6.36
CA ASN A 360 -15.21 -9.05 7.40
C ASN A 360 -14.47 -8.93 8.73
N LEU A 361 -14.42 -7.71 9.28
CA LEU A 361 -13.67 -7.34 10.48
C LEU A 361 -14.62 -6.94 11.60
N VAL A 362 -14.34 -7.42 12.81
CA VAL A 362 -15.01 -7.02 14.04
C VAL A 362 -13.99 -6.46 15.02
N ASN A 363 -14.28 -5.29 15.58
CA ASN A 363 -13.47 -4.64 16.61
C ASN A 363 -14.21 -4.56 17.93
N HIS A 364 -13.47 -4.72 19.03
CA HIS A 364 -13.96 -4.61 20.39
C HIS A 364 -13.06 -3.66 21.18
N PHE A 365 -13.66 -2.85 22.03
CA PHE A 365 -12.96 -2.06 23.03
C PHE A 365 -12.80 -2.89 24.31
N GLU A 366 -11.61 -2.84 24.92
CA GLU A 366 -11.30 -3.50 26.19
C GLU A 366 -11.24 -2.43 27.29
N SER A 367 -12.24 -2.40 28.15
CA SER A 367 -12.18 -1.59 29.36
C SER A 367 -11.49 -2.37 30.48
N PHE A 368 -10.78 -1.67 31.33
CA PHE A 368 -10.02 -2.25 32.42
C PHE A 368 -10.03 -1.38 33.67
N ARG A 369 -9.76 -2.01 34.82
CA ARG A 369 -9.54 -1.33 36.08
C ARG A 369 -8.14 -1.68 36.62
N GLU A 370 -7.38 -0.66 37.00
CA GLU A 370 -6.12 -0.86 37.69
C GLU A 370 -6.41 -1.31 39.14
N LYS A 371 -5.81 -2.41 39.56
CA LYS A 371 -5.81 -2.91 40.93
C LYS A 371 -4.36 -3.05 41.41
N ARG A 372 -4.20 -3.09 42.73
CA ARG A 372 -2.89 -3.37 43.36
C ARG A 372 -2.96 -4.67 44.11
N ASN A 373 -1.93 -5.50 43.96
CA ASN A 373 -1.78 -6.72 44.74
C ASN A 373 -1.27 -6.42 46.16
N GLU A 374 -1.15 -7.43 47.00
CA GLU A 374 -0.68 -7.32 48.38
C GLU A 374 0.75 -6.75 48.47
N SER A 375 1.58 -6.93 47.46
CA SER A 375 2.94 -6.36 47.38
C SER A 375 2.98 -4.93 46.85
N GLY A 376 1.81 -4.32 46.55
CA GLY A 376 1.69 -2.95 46.05
C GLY A 376 1.93 -2.82 44.52
N ALA A 377 2.16 -3.92 43.79
CA ALA A 377 2.30 -3.89 42.35
C ALA A 377 0.95 -3.75 41.68
N SER A 378 0.86 -2.87 40.67
CA SER A 378 -0.33 -2.67 39.88
C SER A 378 -0.54 -3.80 38.88
N TYR A 379 -1.77 -4.27 38.76
CA TYR A 379 -2.21 -5.17 37.70
C TYR A 379 -3.54 -4.69 37.14
N TYR A 380 -3.92 -5.18 35.90
CA TYR A 380 -5.11 -4.74 35.21
C TYR A 380 -6.14 -5.87 35.14
N GLU A 381 -7.35 -5.59 35.60
CA GLU A 381 -8.51 -6.46 35.48
C GLU A 381 -9.38 -5.96 34.35
N TYR A 382 -9.58 -6.80 33.33
CA TYR A 382 -10.39 -6.48 32.16
C TYR A 382 -11.84 -6.86 32.40
N TYR A 383 -12.74 -6.03 31.91
CA TYR A 383 -14.17 -6.30 31.85
C TYR A 383 -14.54 -6.98 30.53
N ASP A 384 -15.80 -7.39 30.40
CA ASP A 384 -16.32 -7.95 29.16
C ASP A 384 -16.13 -6.94 28.00
N PRO A 385 -15.58 -7.40 26.87
CA PRO A 385 -15.28 -6.52 25.76
C PRO A 385 -16.55 -5.99 25.09
N VAL A 386 -16.56 -4.72 24.73
CA VAL A 386 -17.66 -4.06 24.05
C VAL A 386 -17.36 -3.97 22.56
N LYS A 387 -18.29 -4.47 21.75
CA LYS A 387 -18.18 -4.36 20.29
C LYS A 387 -18.34 -2.90 19.86
N THR A 388 -17.33 -2.37 19.17
CA THR A 388 -17.34 -0.98 18.68
C THR A 388 -17.47 -0.86 17.16
N ALA A 389 -17.05 -1.88 16.41
CA ALA A 389 -17.15 -1.84 14.95
C ALA A 389 -17.41 -3.20 14.32
N ASN A 390 -18.13 -3.16 13.18
CA ASN A 390 -18.22 -4.26 12.23
C ASN A 390 -18.08 -3.70 10.83
N LYS A 391 -17.07 -4.16 10.07
CA LYS A 391 -16.69 -3.63 8.77
C LYS A 391 -16.59 -4.77 7.75
N LEU A 392 -17.26 -4.60 6.62
CA LEU A 392 -17.20 -5.52 5.49
C LEU A 392 -16.69 -4.75 4.26
N TRP A 393 -15.68 -5.28 3.62
CA TRP A 393 -15.19 -4.84 2.30
C TRP A 393 -15.31 -6.00 1.32
N VAL A 394 -15.84 -5.72 0.16
CA VAL A 394 -15.83 -6.62 -0.98
C VAL A 394 -15.36 -5.83 -2.18
N GLU A 395 -14.30 -6.30 -2.81
CA GLU A 395 -13.70 -5.66 -3.97
C GLU A 395 -13.56 -6.68 -5.08
N GLY A 396 -13.77 -6.25 -6.30
CA GLY A 396 -13.57 -7.12 -7.44
C GLY A 396 -13.07 -6.34 -8.64
N ARG A 397 -12.39 -7.05 -9.52
CA ARG A 397 -11.88 -6.53 -10.79
C ARG A 397 -11.95 -7.59 -11.87
N VAL A 398 -12.37 -7.16 -13.05
CA VAL A 398 -12.21 -7.91 -14.30
C VAL A 398 -11.41 -7.04 -15.26
N ALA A 399 -10.40 -7.61 -15.89
CA ALA A 399 -9.58 -6.90 -16.88
C ALA A 399 -9.32 -7.81 -18.09
N TYR A 400 -9.44 -7.25 -19.27
CA TYR A 400 -8.99 -7.85 -20.52
C TYR A 400 -7.73 -7.14 -20.98
N THR A 401 -6.68 -7.88 -21.30
CA THR A 401 -5.43 -7.35 -21.86
C THR A 401 -5.05 -8.13 -23.11
N ALA A 402 -4.78 -7.41 -24.20
CA ALA A 402 -4.32 -7.97 -25.45
C ALA A 402 -2.92 -7.43 -25.78
N TYR A 403 -1.98 -8.34 -25.94
CA TYR A 403 -0.64 -8.11 -26.48
C TYR A 403 -0.61 -8.54 -27.95
N LEU A 404 -0.38 -7.61 -28.87
CA LEU A 404 -0.50 -7.83 -30.30
C LEU A 404 0.83 -7.57 -31.01
N ASP A 405 1.07 -8.32 -32.11
CA ASP A 405 2.29 -8.29 -32.93
C ASP A 405 3.54 -8.40 -32.04
N ILE A 406 3.60 -9.53 -31.31
CA ILE A 406 4.69 -9.84 -30.38
C ILE A 406 5.94 -10.20 -31.19
N ARG A 407 7.03 -9.46 -30.97
CA ARG A 407 8.35 -9.66 -31.60
C ARG A 407 9.38 -9.96 -30.52
N GLY A 408 9.77 -11.24 -30.40
CA GLY A 408 10.54 -11.70 -29.26
C GLY A 408 9.71 -11.62 -27.97
N GLU A 409 10.13 -10.78 -27.02
CA GLU A 409 9.41 -10.50 -25.77
C GLU A 409 8.92 -9.05 -25.73
N LEU A 410 8.65 -8.42 -26.89
CA LEU A 410 8.13 -7.07 -27.03
C LEU A 410 6.86 -7.09 -27.88
N PRO A 411 5.68 -6.79 -27.30
CA PRO A 411 4.47 -6.55 -28.07
C PRO A 411 4.53 -5.19 -28.77
N THR A 412 4.01 -5.09 -29.99
CA THR A 412 3.89 -3.80 -30.69
C THR A 412 2.75 -2.97 -30.13
N TRP A 413 1.65 -3.62 -29.74
CA TRP A 413 0.52 -3.00 -29.09
C TRP A 413 0.16 -3.72 -27.81
N VAL A 414 -0.22 -2.95 -26.79
CA VAL A 414 -0.86 -3.45 -25.57
C VAL A 414 -2.17 -2.68 -25.40
N LEU A 415 -3.28 -3.40 -25.42
CA LEU A 415 -4.61 -2.85 -25.22
C LEU A 415 -5.21 -3.44 -23.96
N SER A 416 -5.79 -2.62 -23.10
CA SER A 416 -6.44 -3.12 -21.90
C SER A 416 -7.76 -2.42 -21.64
N ALA A 417 -8.76 -3.20 -21.21
CA ALA A 417 -10.04 -2.71 -20.70
C ALA A 417 -10.27 -3.34 -19.32
N SER A 418 -10.72 -2.57 -18.36
CA SER A 418 -10.96 -3.06 -17.00
C SER A 418 -12.24 -2.48 -16.40
N CYS A 419 -12.85 -3.28 -15.54
CA CYS A 419 -13.92 -2.85 -14.65
C CYS A 419 -13.54 -3.30 -13.23
N GLN A 420 -13.57 -2.39 -12.29
CA GLN A 420 -13.42 -2.72 -10.87
C GLN A 420 -14.60 -2.19 -10.09
N TRP A 421 -14.94 -2.87 -8.99
CA TRP A 421 -16.03 -2.46 -8.10
C TRP A 421 -15.63 -2.65 -6.66
N MET A 422 -16.22 -1.85 -5.80
CA MET A 422 -16.09 -1.93 -4.35
C MET A 422 -17.49 -1.88 -3.71
N HIS A 423 -17.70 -2.76 -2.76
CA HIS A 423 -18.80 -2.67 -1.78
C HIS A 423 -18.21 -2.54 -0.39
N ARG A 424 -18.54 -1.47 0.32
CA ARG A 424 -18.12 -1.22 1.70
C ARG A 424 -19.34 -1.06 2.59
N LYS A 425 -19.40 -1.86 3.68
CA LYS A 425 -20.36 -1.69 4.76
C LYS A 425 -19.60 -1.51 6.06
N GLN A 426 -19.86 -0.42 6.76
CA GLN A 426 -19.29 -0.16 8.07
C GLN A 426 -20.41 0.14 9.05
N THR A 427 -20.32 -0.42 10.28
CA THR A 427 -21.21 -0.11 11.38
C THR A 427 -20.38 0.12 12.62
N ALA A 428 -20.48 1.31 13.22
CA ALA A 428 -19.90 1.64 14.50
C ALA A 428 -21.01 1.62 15.56
N TYR A 429 -20.67 1.13 16.74
CA TYR A 429 -21.59 0.91 17.85
C TYR A 429 -21.15 1.72 19.06
N ASP A 430 -22.10 2.49 19.63
CA ASP A 430 -22.02 3.13 20.95
C ASP A 430 -23.41 3.07 21.59
N TYR A 431 -23.66 1.95 22.29
CA TYR A 431 -25.00 1.63 22.81
C TYR A 431 -25.59 2.78 23.64
N PRO A 432 -26.85 3.19 23.36
CA PRO A 432 -27.86 2.57 22.50
C PRO A 432 -27.78 2.99 21.00
N TYR A 433 -26.85 3.83 20.65
CA TYR A 433 -26.68 4.36 19.29
C TYR A 433 -25.81 3.46 18.43
N TYR A 434 -26.02 3.54 17.11
CA TYR A 434 -25.08 3.04 16.12
C TYR A 434 -25.22 3.80 14.82
N ARG A 435 -24.09 3.94 14.10
CA ARG A 435 -24.04 4.55 12.78
C ARG A 435 -23.64 3.52 11.74
N ARG A 436 -24.36 3.49 10.63
CA ARG A 436 -24.11 2.60 9.52
C ARG A 436 -23.86 3.37 8.24
N GLN A 437 -22.93 2.87 7.43
CA GLN A 437 -22.67 3.35 6.09
C GLN A 437 -22.60 2.15 5.14
N ARG A 438 -23.15 2.33 3.91
CA ARG A 438 -23.05 1.38 2.80
C ARG A 438 -22.71 2.15 1.55
N LEU A 439 -21.54 1.87 0.97
CA LEU A 439 -21.05 2.51 -0.24
C LEU A 439 -20.75 1.47 -1.30
N ASN A 440 -21.04 1.84 -2.54
CA ASN A 440 -20.63 1.09 -3.72
C ASN A 440 -19.95 2.05 -4.67
N ASN A 441 -18.94 1.59 -5.39
CA ASN A 441 -18.43 2.29 -6.55
C ASN A 441 -18.02 1.32 -7.66
N GLN A 442 -17.91 1.84 -8.87
CA GLN A 442 -17.46 1.14 -10.06
C GLN A 442 -16.53 2.05 -10.83
N GLU A 443 -15.42 1.52 -11.27
CA GLU A 443 -14.49 2.22 -12.16
C GLU A 443 -14.28 1.41 -13.44
N TRP A 444 -14.46 2.07 -14.57
CA TRP A 444 -14.21 1.54 -15.90
C TRP A 444 -12.96 2.18 -16.47
N GLY A 445 -12.01 1.39 -16.92
CA GLY A 445 -10.73 1.85 -17.42
C GLY A 445 -10.43 1.29 -18.81
N LEU A 446 -9.80 2.12 -19.65
CA LEU A 446 -9.27 1.76 -20.95
C LEU A 446 -7.83 2.24 -21.07
N SER A 447 -6.97 1.45 -21.67
CA SER A 447 -5.61 1.90 -21.98
C SER A 447 -5.11 1.29 -23.29
N ALA A 448 -4.24 2.04 -23.95
CA ALA A 448 -3.57 1.61 -25.15
C ALA A 448 -2.10 2.05 -25.09
N THR A 449 -1.18 1.12 -25.34
CA THR A 449 0.25 1.40 -25.47
C THR A 449 0.73 0.94 -26.83
N ARG A 450 1.53 1.78 -27.51
CA ARG A 450 2.18 1.43 -28.75
C ARG A 450 3.70 1.55 -28.62
N HIS A 451 4.40 0.48 -28.99
CA HIS A 451 5.85 0.45 -29.10
C HIS A 451 6.28 0.67 -30.55
N LEU A 452 6.90 1.82 -30.81
CA LEU A 452 7.41 2.19 -32.12
C LEU A 452 8.90 1.87 -32.21
N LEU A 453 9.24 0.92 -33.07
CA LEU A 453 10.62 0.55 -33.33
C LEU A 453 11.29 1.62 -34.19
N LEU A 454 12.24 2.36 -33.62
CA LEU A 454 13.04 3.37 -34.30
C LEU A 454 14.43 2.81 -34.58
N ARG A 455 15.19 3.46 -35.49
CA ARG A 455 16.53 3.02 -35.88
C ARG A 455 17.52 2.86 -34.71
N LYS A 456 17.37 3.65 -33.63
CA LYS A 456 18.29 3.67 -32.48
C LYS A 456 17.65 3.34 -31.15
N GLY A 457 16.40 2.90 -31.15
CA GLY A 457 15.68 2.61 -29.91
C GLY A 457 14.21 2.35 -30.12
N ILE A 458 13.44 2.35 -29.04
CA ILE A 458 12.01 2.12 -29.01
C ILE A 458 11.33 3.30 -28.34
N LEU A 459 10.36 3.91 -29.03
CA LEU A 459 9.48 4.92 -28.45
C LEU A 459 8.18 4.24 -28.06
N SER A 460 7.87 4.23 -26.76
CA SER A 460 6.61 3.70 -26.21
C SER A 460 5.70 4.87 -25.85
N LEU A 461 4.53 4.90 -26.44
CA LEU A 461 3.50 5.90 -26.16
C LEU A 461 2.29 5.21 -25.55
N SER A 462 1.85 5.69 -24.40
CA SER A 462 0.67 5.14 -23.72
C SER A 462 -0.36 6.23 -23.50
N PHE A 463 -1.63 5.84 -23.63
CA PHE A 463 -2.78 6.66 -23.31
C PHE A 463 -3.71 5.82 -22.42
N SER A 464 -4.36 6.47 -21.44
CA SER A 464 -5.33 5.82 -20.56
C SER A 464 -6.47 6.77 -20.20
N GLY A 465 -7.66 6.21 -20.01
CA GLY A 465 -8.84 6.91 -19.52
C GLY A 465 -9.56 6.02 -18.53
N ALA A 466 -10.15 6.60 -17.49
CA ALA A 466 -11.02 5.90 -16.57
C ALA A 466 -12.19 6.79 -16.13
N PHE A 467 -13.29 6.14 -15.81
CA PHE A 467 -14.49 6.77 -15.25
C PHE A 467 -14.91 5.99 -14.00
N LEU A 468 -15.05 6.69 -12.89
CA LEU A 468 -15.55 6.15 -11.64
C LEU A 468 -16.89 6.82 -11.31
N ASP A 469 -17.83 6.01 -10.87
CA ASP A 469 -19.11 6.45 -10.30
C ASP A 469 -19.45 5.60 -9.08
N GLY A 470 -20.17 6.19 -8.13
CA GLY A 470 -20.51 5.51 -6.89
C GLY A 470 -21.88 5.88 -6.36
N SER A 471 -22.28 5.15 -5.34
CA SER A 471 -23.60 5.30 -4.71
C SER A 471 -23.57 4.94 -3.24
N GLY A 472 -24.59 5.37 -2.51
CA GLY A 472 -24.80 5.11 -1.10
C GLY A 472 -24.97 6.40 -0.30
N ALA A 473 -25.70 6.31 0.81
CA ALA A 473 -25.84 7.44 1.73
C ALA A 473 -24.54 7.66 2.53
N PRO A 474 -24.20 8.91 2.87
CA PRO A 474 -23.03 9.20 3.70
C PRO A 474 -23.04 8.40 5.01
N PHE A 475 -24.19 8.35 5.67
CA PHE A 475 -24.42 7.57 6.88
C PHE A 475 -25.91 7.41 7.17
N GLU A 476 -26.20 6.58 8.17
CA GLU A 476 -27.51 6.32 8.74
C GLU A 476 -27.36 6.18 10.26
N ASP A 477 -27.90 7.11 11.03
CA ASP A 477 -27.88 7.05 12.51
C ASP A 477 -29.13 6.36 13.00
N LEU A 478 -28.95 5.37 13.87
CA LEU A 478 -29.98 4.47 14.36
C LEU A 478 -29.78 4.17 15.85
N THR A 479 -30.80 3.64 16.49
CA THR A 479 -30.76 3.20 17.89
C THR A 479 -31.29 1.79 18.06
N PHE A 480 -30.75 1.05 19.01
CA PHE A 480 -31.25 -0.28 19.40
C PHE A 480 -32.51 -0.21 20.25
N VAL A 481 -32.54 0.80 21.14
CA VAL A 481 -33.66 1.11 22.03
C VAL A 481 -33.79 2.61 22.15
N THR A 482 -34.93 3.11 22.62
CA THR A 482 -35.11 4.55 22.89
C THR A 482 -34.09 4.99 23.95
N PRO A 483 -33.21 5.96 23.62
CA PRO A 483 -32.24 6.47 24.58
C PRO A 483 -32.93 7.15 25.77
N SER A 484 -32.32 7.09 26.94
CA SER A 484 -32.72 7.89 28.09
C SER A 484 -32.17 9.31 27.97
N ASP A 485 -32.73 10.26 28.73
CA ASP A 485 -32.29 11.67 28.74
C ASP A 485 -30.82 11.86 29.16
N LYS A 486 -30.20 10.83 29.74
CA LYS A 486 -28.78 10.85 30.16
C LYS A 486 -27.83 10.25 29.13
N GLN A 487 -28.34 9.65 28.08
CA GLN A 487 -27.56 9.04 27.02
C GLN A 487 -27.48 10.01 25.82
N HIS A 488 -26.30 10.31 25.40
CA HIS A 488 -26.04 11.21 24.28
C HIS A 488 -25.32 10.43 23.17
N PRO A 489 -25.54 10.77 21.88
CA PRO A 489 -24.80 10.14 20.79
C PRO A 489 -23.31 10.48 20.88
N SER A 490 -22.47 9.57 20.43
CA SER A 490 -21.03 9.76 20.32
C SER A 490 -20.67 10.97 19.45
N PRO A 491 -19.53 11.60 19.70
CA PRO A 491 -18.95 12.61 18.81
C PRO A 491 -18.83 12.14 17.37
N THR A 492 -18.96 13.08 16.43
CA THR A 492 -18.84 12.82 14.99
C THR A 492 -17.88 13.79 14.32
N MET A 493 -17.29 13.37 13.18
CA MET A 493 -16.49 14.25 12.31
C MET A 493 -17.08 14.28 10.90
N ASP A 494 -18.26 14.86 10.78
CA ASP A 494 -19.06 14.83 9.55
C ASP A 494 -18.37 15.50 8.35
N THR A 495 -17.50 16.51 8.59
CA THR A 495 -16.75 17.13 7.49
C THR A 495 -15.77 16.16 6.83
N TRP A 496 -15.07 15.34 7.61
CA TRP A 496 -14.21 14.28 7.09
C TRP A 496 -15.02 13.18 6.40
N LEU A 497 -16.15 12.81 7.02
CA LEU A 497 -17.08 11.82 6.47
C LEU A 497 -17.60 12.24 5.10
N TYR A 498 -18.07 13.48 4.95
CA TYR A 498 -18.59 13.95 3.66
C TYR A 498 -17.49 14.08 2.61
N ARG A 499 -16.26 14.41 3.01
CA ARG A 499 -15.11 14.46 2.09
C ARG A 499 -14.75 13.07 1.59
N GLU A 500 -14.67 12.07 2.49
CA GLU A 500 -14.45 10.67 2.11
C GLU A 500 -15.58 10.14 1.23
N HIS A 501 -16.84 10.40 1.61
CA HIS A 501 -18.01 10.01 0.83
C HIS A 501 -17.95 10.61 -0.59
N GLN A 502 -17.67 11.89 -0.71
CA GLN A 502 -17.54 12.56 -2.01
C GLN A 502 -16.40 11.96 -2.85
N TRP A 503 -15.25 11.65 -2.24
CA TRP A 503 -14.12 10.99 -2.89
C TRP A 503 -14.49 9.61 -3.43
N LEU A 504 -15.26 8.83 -2.69
CA LEU A 504 -15.58 7.43 -3.04
C LEU A 504 -16.79 7.29 -3.99
N THR A 505 -17.70 8.27 -4.02
CA THR A 505 -19.00 8.11 -4.72
C THR A 505 -19.27 9.11 -5.81
N SER A 506 -18.54 10.23 -5.89
CA SER A 506 -18.79 11.22 -6.93
C SER A 506 -18.32 10.75 -8.30
N PRO A 507 -19.02 11.11 -9.39
CA PRO A 507 -18.55 10.86 -10.74
C PRO A 507 -17.19 11.51 -11.00
N GLN A 508 -16.23 10.71 -11.48
CA GLN A 508 -14.84 11.12 -11.64
C GLN A 508 -14.28 10.64 -12.97
N TYR A 509 -13.45 11.46 -13.58
CA TYR A 509 -12.76 11.16 -14.84
C TYR A 509 -11.26 11.22 -14.62
N THR A 510 -10.56 10.21 -15.07
CA THR A 510 -9.10 10.18 -15.08
C THR A 510 -8.61 10.06 -16.50
N ILE A 511 -7.68 10.93 -16.90
CA ILE A 511 -7.00 10.86 -18.20
C ILE A 511 -5.51 10.80 -17.93
N GLY A 512 -4.81 9.89 -18.61
CA GLY A 512 -3.37 9.71 -18.46
C GLY A 512 -2.67 9.55 -19.81
N GLY A 513 -1.44 9.99 -19.87
CA GLY A 513 -0.56 9.79 -21.00
C GLY A 513 0.88 9.61 -20.57
N SER A 514 1.65 8.77 -21.27
CA SER A 514 3.08 8.63 -21.03
C SER A 514 3.87 8.45 -22.30
N ALA A 515 5.13 8.88 -22.26
CA ALA A 515 6.11 8.64 -23.30
C ALA A 515 7.39 8.10 -22.67
N ARG A 516 7.89 6.96 -23.18
CA ARG A 516 9.14 6.31 -22.77
C ARG A 516 10.01 6.10 -24.00
N TYR A 517 11.26 6.56 -23.96
CA TYR A 517 12.25 6.23 -24.97
C TYR A 517 13.28 5.27 -24.41
N THR A 518 13.37 4.08 -25.01
CA THR A 518 14.30 3.01 -24.64
C THR A 518 15.40 2.93 -25.68
N PHE A 519 16.66 2.95 -25.26
CA PHE A 519 17.83 2.90 -26.11
C PHE A 519 18.94 2.06 -25.48
N ARG A 520 19.93 1.69 -26.28
CA ARG A 520 21.08 0.92 -25.82
C ARG A 520 22.36 1.72 -26.04
N PHE A 521 23.19 1.79 -25.01
CA PHE A 521 24.55 2.26 -25.20
C PHE A 521 25.40 1.15 -25.85
N PRO A 522 26.21 1.44 -26.89
CA PRO A 522 27.00 0.45 -27.61
C PRO A 522 27.91 -0.42 -26.71
N ALA A 523 28.41 0.16 -25.62
CA ALA A 523 29.33 -0.50 -24.68
C ALA A 523 28.64 -1.32 -23.59
N THR A 524 27.30 -1.30 -23.51
CA THR A 524 26.55 -1.97 -22.42
C THR A 524 25.57 -3.01 -22.95
N ARG A 525 25.30 -4.01 -22.14
CA ARG A 525 24.24 -5.01 -22.38
C ARG A 525 22.90 -4.59 -21.74
N MET A 526 22.73 -3.32 -21.36
CA MET A 526 21.53 -2.81 -20.72
C MET A 526 20.71 -1.99 -21.70
N ALA A 527 19.39 -2.21 -21.70
CA ALA A 527 18.42 -1.32 -22.34
C ALA A 527 18.06 -0.21 -21.36
N THR A 528 18.55 1.00 -21.60
CA THR A 528 18.27 2.17 -20.77
C THR A 528 17.04 2.89 -21.29
N TYR A 529 16.19 3.38 -20.41
CA TYR A 529 15.02 4.16 -20.80
C TYR A 529 14.83 5.39 -19.93
N MET A 530 14.21 6.41 -20.52
CA MET A 530 13.75 7.60 -19.83
C MET A 530 12.37 7.98 -20.32
N GLY A 531 11.62 8.67 -19.50
CA GLY A 531 10.29 9.09 -19.91
C GLY A 531 9.59 9.98 -18.89
N ALA A 532 8.38 10.35 -19.27
CA ALA A 532 7.48 11.13 -18.46
C ALA A 532 6.05 10.61 -18.59
N SER A 533 5.28 10.76 -17.53
CA SER A 533 3.85 10.50 -17.54
C SER A 533 3.10 11.64 -16.85
N VAL A 534 1.88 11.87 -17.32
CA VAL A 534 0.93 12.81 -16.72
C VAL A 534 -0.37 12.07 -16.49
N ARG A 535 -0.96 12.24 -15.31
CA ARG A 535 -2.29 11.76 -14.96
C ARG A 535 -3.09 12.92 -14.38
N HIS A 536 -4.23 13.18 -14.96
CA HIS A 536 -5.16 14.21 -14.51
C HIS A 536 -6.47 13.57 -14.09
N HIS A 537 -6.89 13.88 -12.89
CA HIS A 537 -8.09 13.37 -12.25
C HIS A 537 -9.03 14.53 -11.97
N LYS A 538 -10.30 14.39 -12.31
CA LYS A 538 -11.31 15.45 -12.18
C LYS A 538 -12.67 14.89 -11.78
N THR A 539 -13.36 15.63 -10.92
CA THR A 539 -14.76 15.37 -10.56
C THR A 539 -15.69 16.51 -11.02
N ASN A 540 -16.92 16.17 -11.36
CA ASN A 540 -17.99 17.12 -11.62
C ASN A 540 -18.89 17.36 -10.38
N ALA A 541 -18.58 16.72 -9.25
CA ALA A 541 -19.35 16.90 -8.01
C ALA A 541 -19.27 18.34 -7.50
N PRO A 542 -20.26 18.78 -6.73
CA PRO A 542 -20.21 20.04 -6.00
C PRO A 542 -18.99 20.06 -5.07
N ASN A 543 -18.26 21.17 -5.06
CA ASN A 543 -17.02 21.32 -4.31
C ASN A 543 -17.26 21.68 -2.83
N ALA A 544 -18.18 20.97 -2.15
CA ALA A 544 -18.61 21.34 -0.80
C ALA A 544 -17.60 20.97 0.28
N TYR A 545 -16.87 19.85 0.12
CA TYR A 545 -16.01 19.28 1.18
C TYR A 545 -14.55 19.07 0.74
N SER A 546 -14.23 19.08 -0.53
CA SER A 546 -12.86 19.04 -1.05
C SER A 546 -12.34 20.44 -1.39
N ASN A 547 -11.01 20.65 -1.34
CA ASN A 547 -10.39 21.96 -1.63
C ASN A 547 -10.19 22.21 -3.14
N GLY A 548 -10.80 21.43 -4.01
CA GLY A 548 -10.70 21.52 -5.47
C GLY A 548 -11.50 20.43 -6.17
N ARG A 549 -11.57 20.51 -7.50
CA ARG A 549 -12.27 19.52 -8.34
C ARG A 549 -11.34 18.65 -9.16
N ASP A 550 -10.05 18.88 -9.06
CA ASP A 550 -9.04 18.19 -9.84
C ASP A 550 -7.81 17.84 -9.03
N HIS A 551 -7.04 16.92 -9.56
CA HIS A 551 -5.74 16.51 -9.05
C HIS A 551 -4.87 16.06 -10.22
N THR A 552 -3.66 16.60 -10.31
CA THR A 552 -2.73 16.30 -11.40
C THR A 552 -1.43 15.72 -10.84
N GLN A 553 -1.03 14.61 -11.42
CA GLN A 553 0.22 13.92 -11.11
C GLN A 553 1.13 13.95 -12.34
N VAL A 554 2.37 14.38 -12.18
CA VAL A 554 3.42 14.34 -13.19
C VAL A 554 4.56 13.50 -12.66
N THR A 555 4.95 12.47 -13.41
CA THR A 555 6.07 11.59 -13.06
C THR A 555 7.15 11.63 -14.13
N LEU A 556 8.38 11.86 -13.72
CA LEU A 556 9.58 11.66 -14.53
C LEU A 556 10.23 10.34 -14.10
N PHE A 557 10.69 9.56 -15.04
CA PHE A 557 11.33 8.29 -14.73
C PHE A 557 12.54 8.01 -15.61
N LEU A 558 13.51 7.33 -15.02
CA LEU A 558 14.73 6.83 -15.65
C LEU A 558 14.94 5.38 -15.17
N GLY A 559 15.34 4.50 -16.09
CA GLY A 559 15.60 3.12 -15.68
C GLY A 559 16.40 2.34 -16.71
N CYS A 560 16.65 1.07 -16.40
CA CYS A 560 17.27 0.13 -17.30
C CYS A 560 16.73 -1.29 -17.09
N THR A 561 16.67 -2.05 -18.19
CA THR A 561 16.38 -3.49 -18.20
C THR A 561 17.65 -4.25 -18.61
N PHE A 562 18.03 -5.31 -17.90
CA PHE A 562 19.24 -6.09 -18.11
C PHE A 562 19.06 -7.57 -17.79
#